data_9f1db7085978d1ce00691abaa9e6fde8
#
_entry.id   9f1db7085978d1ce00691abaa9e6fde8
#
_cell.length_a   1.000
_cell.length_b   1.000
_cell.length_c   1.000
_cell.angle_alpha   90.00
_cell.angle_beta   90.00
_cell.angle_gamma   90.00
#
_symmetry.space_group_name_H-M   'P 1'
#
loop_
_entity.id
_entity.type
_entity.pdbx_description
1 polymer ?
#
loop_
_entity_poly.entity_id
_entity_poly.type
_entity_poly.pdbx_seq_one_letter_code
_entity_poly.pdbx_strand_id
1 'polypeptide(L)'
;MSVLSAPVAAASSAVFFALSFLSIRRIGRRESLPERPARAPRVWRRIHEGLRFVAGDTLLRTVCLASAAFQFFFAAVMTVYLLFLPRDLHLSGAAVGLALAATGPGALLGSLLAARLPSRFGHGAVLVSAAALGDGVFLCVPALHGRSAVTVPALLAVNFVFGTFGQLVNVTVMAVRQTVAPDRMQGRVAATINFAGMGTAPLGSLLGGFLAGEWGTRTSLLVTAAGMLLSPAVMALSPLARLGRTLPGPSGSPVPSA
;
A
#
# COMPACT_ATOMS: atom_id res chain seq x y z
N MET A 1 22.87 25.10 -4.79
CA MET A 1 21.92 24.78 -5.87
C MET A 1 20.61 24.13 -5.42
N SER A 2 20.42 23.79 -4.15
CA SER A 2 19.22 23.11 -3.63
C SER A 2 18.04 24.03 -3.25
N VAL A 3 18.25 25.34 -3.13
CA VAL A 3 17.21 26.30 -2.72
C VAL A 3 16.21 26.60 -3.85
N LEU A 4 16.62 26.48 -5.11
CA LEU A 4 15.75 26.71 -6.27
C LEU A 4 14.88 25.49 -6.64
N SER A 5 15.26 24.28 -6.22
CA SER A 5 14.51 23.05 -6.55
C SER A 5 13.23 22.89 -5.72
N ALA A 6 13.20 23.33 -4.47
CA ALA A 6 12.03 23.23 -3.62
C ALA A 6 10.84 24.08 -4.12
N PRO A 7 11.00 25.39 -4.44
CA PRO A 7 9.90 26.18 -4.99
C PRO A 7 9.44 25.70 -6.35
N VAL A 8 10.34 25.19 -7.21
CA VAL A 8 9.96 24.62 -8.51
C VAL A 8 9.15 23.33 -8.33
N ALA A 9 9.53 22.45 -7.40
CA ALA A 9 8.77 21.25 -7.08
C ALA A 9 7.38 21.60 -6.48
N ALA A 10 7.30 22.60 -5.61
CA ALA A 10 6.04 23.08 -5.08
C ALA A 10 5.14 23.70 -6.17
N ALA A 11 5.73 24.52 -7.07
CA ALA A 11 5.00 25.10 -8.19
C ALA A 11 4.47 24.04 -9.16
N SER A 12 5.26 23.01 -9.49
CA SER A 12 4.80 21.92 -10.34
C SER A 12 3.64 21.15 -9.71
N SER A 13 3.71 20.86 -8.41
CA SER A 13 2.60 20.24 -7.67
C SER A 13 1.34 21.11 -7.68
N ALA A 14 1.49 22.44 -7.49
CA ALA A 14 0.37 23.36 -7.54
C ALA A 14 -0.30 23.39 -8.93
N VAL A 15 0.49 23.32 -10.01
CA VAL A 15 -0.04 23.23 -11.38
C VAL A 15 -0.83 21.95 -11.59
N PHE A 16 -0.34 20.79 -11.14
CA PHE A 16 -1.08 19.54 -11.23
C PHE A 16 -2.38 19.57 -10.43
N PHE A 17 -2.38 20.14 -9.23
CA PHE A 17 -3.61 20.33 -8.45
C PHE A 17 -4.60 21.27 -9.14
N ALA A 18 -4.13 22.36 -9.74
CA ALA A 18 -4.96 23.29 -10.49
C ALA A 18 -5.59 22.61 -11.73
N LEU A 19 -4.81 21.82 -12.49
CA LEU A 19 -5.30 21.07 -13.63
C LEU A 19 -6.34 20.00 -13.20
N SER A 20 -6.09 19.30 -12.09
CA SER A 20 -7.05 18.36 -11.51
C SER A 20 -8.34 19.06 -11.11
N PHE A 21 -8.26 20.19 -10.42
CA PHE A 21 -9.42 21.00 -10.04
C PHE A 21 -10.23 21.46 -11.25
N LEU A 22 -9.55 21.98 -12.29
CA LEU A 22 -10.20 22.39 -13.53
C LEU A 22 -10.88 21.22 -14.25
N SER A 23 -10.26 20.04 -14.23
CA SER A 23 -10.82 18.82 -14.82
C SER A 23 -12.10 18.37 -14.06
N ILE A 24 -12.08 18.43 -12.73
CA ILE A 24 -13.25 18.10 -11.91
C ILE A 24 -14.39 19.11 -12.13
N ARG A 25 -14.08 20.40 -12.25
CA ARG A 25 -15.10 21.44 -12.56
C ARG A 25 -15.81 21.23 -13.91
N ARG A 26 -15.15 20.55 -14.87
CA ARG A 26 -15.76 20.22 -16.18
C ARG A 26 -16.73 19.04 -16.10
N ILE A 27 -16.75 18.29 -15.00
CA ILE A 27 -17.71 17.20 -14.78
C ILE A 27 -19.06 17.83 -14.43
N GLY A 28 -19.85 18.14 -15.46
CA GLY A 28 -21.20 18.75 -15.31
C GLY A 28 -22.32 17.77 -14.91
N ARG A 29 -21.98 16.53 -14.56
CA ARG A 29 -22.97 15.53 -14.14
C ARG A 29 -23.45 15.85 -12.73
N ARG A 30 -24.69 16.32 -12.62
CA ARG A 30 -25.38 16.42 -11.33
C ARG A 30 -25.75 15.01 -10.90
N GLU A 31 -25.06 14.48 -9.90
CA GLU A 31 -25.52 13.26 -9.23
C GLU A 31 -26.84 13.55 -8.50
N SER A 32 -27.81 12.65 -8.69
CA SER A 32 -29.02 12.68 -7.86
C SER A 32 -28.59 12.49 -6.40
N LEU A 33 -28.86 13.47 -5.56
CA LEU A 33 -28.56 13.37 -4.12
C LEU A 33 -29.27 12.12 -3.58
N PRO A 34 -28.54 11.21 -2.91
CA PRO A 34 -29.18 10.08 -2.24
C PRO A 34 -30.22 10.59 -1.25
N GLU A 35 -31.40 9.99 -1.22
CA GLU A 35 -32.42 10.31 -0.22
C GLU A 35 -31.79 10.27 1.18
N ARG A 36 -31.82 11.40 1.86
CA ARG A 36 -31.31 11.48 3.24
C ARG A 36 -32.23 10.63 4.12
N PRO A 37 -31.70 9.57 4.77
CA PRO A 37 -32.48 8.83 5.73
C PRO A 37 -32.95 9.79 6.83
N ALA A 38 -34.22 9.73 7.21
CA ALA A 38 -34.87 10.61 8.17
C ALA A 38 -34.19 10.70 9.55
N ARG A 39 -33.33 9.71 9.87
CA ARG A 39 -32.41 9.73 11.02
C ARG A 39 -31.06 9.19 10.60
N ALA A 40 -30.03 10.03 10.54
CA ALA A 40 -28.67 9.58 10.34
C ALA A 40 -28.26 8.67 11.52
N PRO A 41 -27.90 7.39 11.28
CA PRO A 41 -27.44 6.52 12.37
C PRO A 41 -26.19 7.12 12.99
N ARG A 42 -26.06 7.01 14.33
CA ARG A 42 -24.89 7.51 15.08
C ARG A 42 -23.60 6.99 14.45
N VAL A 43 -22.58 7.81 14.30
CA VAL A 43 -21.28 7.50 13.67
C VAL A 43 -20.68 6.21 14.27
N TRP A 44 -20.72 6.05 15.58
CA TRP A 44 -20.27 4.85 16.30
C TRP A 44 -20.94 3.56 15.83
N ARG A 45 -22.22 3.61 15.52
CA ARG A 45 -22.94 2.44 15.00
C ARG A 45 -22.44 2.06 13.61
N ARG A 46 -22.15 3.04 12.76
CA ARG A 46 -21.58 2.79 11.42
C ARG A 46 -20.17 2.18 11.49
N ILE A 47 -19.34 2.66 12.41
CA ILE A 47 -17.99 2.11 12.66
C ILE A 47 -18.12 0.67 13.14
N HIS A 48 -18.98 0.42 14.13
CA HIS A 48 -19.20 -0.93 14.67
C HIS A 48 -19.75 -1.90 13.63
N GLU A 49 -20.68 -1.46 12.78
CA GLU A 49 -21.19 -2.27 11.66
C GLU A 49 -20.10 -2.62 10.66
N GLY A 50 -19.21 -1.66 10.31
CA GLY A 50 -18.06 -1.92 9.45
C GLY A 50 -17.06 -2.92 10.05
N LEU A 51 -16.69 -2.72 11.31
CA LEU A 51 -15.81 -3.63 12.06
C LEU A 51 -16.39 -5.05 12.14
N ARG A 52 -17.66 -5.16 12.50
CA ARG A 52 -18.34 -6.48 12.61
C ARG A 52 -18.42 -7.16 11.26
N PHE A 53 -18.66 -6.43 10.19
CA PHE A 53 -18.70 -6.98 8.84
C PHE A 53 -17.32 -7.51 8.41
N VAL A 54 -16.25 -6.71 8.60
CA VAL A 54 -14.87 -7.12 8.28
C VAL A 54 -14.44 -8.31 9.16
N ALA A 55 -14.77 -8.31 10.45
CA ALA A 55 -14.43 -9.40 11.36
C ALA A 55 -15.19 -10.72 11.04
N GLY A 56 -16.41 -10.61 10.51
CA GLY A 56 -17.25 -11.75 10.15
C GLY A 56 -16.85 -12.43 8.83
N ASP A 57 -16.20 -11.71 7.93
CA ASP A 57 -15.75 -12.26 6.64
C ASP A 57 -14.26 -12.60 6.70
N THR A 58 -13.91 -13.86 6.42
CA THR A 58 -12.53 -14.34 6.52
C THR A 58 -11.60 -13.67 5.51
N LEU A 59 -12.06 -13.36 4.29
CA LEU A 59 -11.25 -12.69 3.27
C LEU A 59 -10.98 -11.24 3.66
N LEU A 60 -12.02 -10.51 4.07
CA LEU A 60 -11.89 -9.11 4.50
C LEU A 60 -11.06 -8.98 5.77
N ARG A 61 -11.22 -9.91 6.73
CA ARG A 61 -10.39 -9.96 7.93
C ARG A 61 -8.92 -10.18 7.60
N THR A 62 -8.63 -11.10 6.68
CA THR A 62 -7.25 -11.33 6.23
C THR A 62 -6.66 -10.10 5.55
N VAL A 63 -7.41 -9.46 4.64
CA VAL A 63 -6.97 -8.21 3.99
C VAL A 63 -6.72 -7.12 5.03
N CYS A 64 -7.58 -7.01 6.04
CA CYS A 64 -7.41 -6.03 7.11
C CYS A 64 -6.14 -6.28 7.94
N LEU A 65 -5.92 -7.53 8.36
CA LEU A 65 -4.73 -7.92 9.14
C LEU A 65 -3.44 -7.76 8.33
N ALA A 66 -3.43 -8.21 7.07
CA ALA A 66 -2.28 -8.05 6.18
C ALA A 66 -1.98 -6.57 5.91
N SER A 67 -3.01 -5.74 5.69
CA SER A 67 -2.83 -4.29 5.52
C SER A 67 -2.31 -3.62 6.79
N ALA A 68 -2.77 -4.02 7.96
CA ALA A 68 -2.30 -3.48 9.23
C ALA A 68 -0.83 -3.87 9.50
N ALA A 69 -0.47 -5.13 9.27
CA ALA A 69 0.91 -5.61 9.37
C ALA A 69 1.83 -4.88 8.38
N PHE A 70 1.40 -4.76 7.12
CA PHE A 70 2.13 -4.02 6.10
C PHE A 70 2.38 -2.56 6.53
N GLN A 71 1.33 -1.82 6.90
CA GLN A 71 1.45 -0.40 7.26
C GLN A 71 2.32 -0.17 8.50
N PHE A 72 2.24 -1.07 9.48
CA PHE A 72 3.07 -1.02 10.68
C PHE A 72 4.55 -1.16 10.32
N PHE A 73 4.93 -2.23 9.63
CA PHE A 73 6.33 -2.48 9.28
C PHE A 73 6.83 -1.56 8.17
N PHE A 74 5.98 -1.15 7.23
CA PHE A 74 6.33 -0.17 6.22
C PHE A 74 6.69 1.19 6.83
N ALA A 75 5.91 1.65 7.82
CA ALA A 75 6.23 2.87 8.55
C ALA A 75 7.55 2.75 9.33
N ALA A 76 7.80 1.60 9.95
CA ALA A 76 9.06 1.31 10.62
C ALA A 76 10.24 1.32 9.63
N VAL A 77 10.11 0.60 8.51
CA VAL A 77 11.12 0.58 7.43
C VAL A 77 11.37 1.98 6.90
N MET A 78 10.34 2.76 6.57
CA MET A 78 10.51 4.10 6.02
C MET A 78 11.21 5.04 6.98
N THR A 79 10.93 4.96 8.27
CA THR A 79 11.63 5.75 9.30
C THR A 79 13.13 5.42 9.30
N VAL A 80 13.49 4.15 9.35
CA VAL A 80 14.89 3.71 9.37
C VAL A 80 15.57 3.96 8.01
N TYR A 81 14.88 3.72 6.91
CA TYR A 81 15.39 3.91 5.55
C TYR A 81 15.79 5.36 5.29
N LEU A 82 14.93 6.31 5.66
CA LEU A 82 15.23 7.73 5.50
C LEU A 82 16.38 8.22 6.40
N LEU A 83 16.65 7.53 7.51
CA LEU A 83 17.84 7.77 8.33
C LEU A 83 19.10 7.11 7.74
N PHE A 84 18.96 5.89 7.20
CA PHE A 84 20.05 5.09 6.65
C PHE A 84 20.69 5.73 5.41
N LEU A 85 19.85 6.26 4.49
CA LEU A 85 20.35 6.82 3.23
C LEU A 85 21.36 7.98 3.41
N PRO A 86 21.11 9.01 4.23
CA PRO A 86 22.08 10.09 4.44
C PRO A 86 23.17 9.74 5.46
N ARG A 87 22.89 8.95 6.50
CA ARG A 87 23.85 8.67 7.59
C ARG A 87 24.86 7.60 7.21
N ASP A 88 24.41 6.46 6.67
CA ASP A 88 25.26 5.30 6.37
C ASP A 88 25.80 5.30 4.94
N LEU A 89 24.98 5.74 3.98
CA LEU A 89 25.35 5.79 2.59
C LEU A 89 25.86 7.17 2.15
N HIS A 90 25.77 8.18 3.01
CA HIS A 90 26.20 9.57 2.77
C HIS A 90 25.60 10.16 1.48
N LEU A 91 24.36 9.83 1.18
CA LEU A 91 23.67 10.29 -0.03
C LEU A 91 23.17 11.72 0.13
N SER A 92 23.26 12.50 -0.93
CA SER A 92 22.66 13.83 -1.00
C SER A 92 21.13 13.73 -1.04
N GLY A 93 20.44 14.79 -0.59
CA GLY A 93 18.98 14.86 -0.68
C GLY A 93 18.43 14.64 -2.09
N ALA A 94 19.16 15.09 -3.12
CA ALA A 94 18.81 14.86 -4.52
C ALA A 94 18.87 13.37 -4.91
N ALA A 95 19.90 12.65 -4.45
CA ALA A 95 20.02 11.20 -4.68
C ALA A 95 18.92 10.41 -3.96
N VAL A 96 18.59 10.81 -2.72
CA VAL A 96 17.46 10.24 -1.96
C VAL A 96 16.13 10.48 -2.70
N GLY A 97 15.89 11.71 -3.13
CA GLY A 97 14.70 12.06 -3.90
C GLY A 97 14.58 11.28 -5.21
N LEU A 98 15.69 11.11 -5.94
CA LEU A 98 15.74 10.32 -7.17
C LEU A 98 15.44 8.84 -6.90
N ALA A 99 16.03 8.26 -5.84
CA ALA A 99 15.76 6.89 -5.44
C ALA A 99 14.26 6.66 -5.16
N LEU A 100 13.64 7.55 -4.39
CA LEU A 100 12.20 7.47 -4.08
C LEU A 100 11.32 7.72 -5.31
N ALA A 101 11.73 8.59 -6.23
CA ALA A 101 10.99 8.87 -7.45
C ALA A 101 10.85 7.64 -8.36
N ALA A 102 11.75 6.67 -8.26
CA ALA A 102 11.70 5.42 -9.03
C ALA A 102 10.44 4.57 -8.71
N THR A 103 9.80 4.79 -7.56
CA THR A 103 8.50 4.17 -7.25
C THR A 103 7.41 4.55 -8.24
N GLY A 104 7.44 5.76 -8.81
CA GLY A 104 6.43 6.23 -9.76
C GLY A 104 6.36 5.40 -11.05
N PRO A 105 7.45 5.30 -11.83
CA PRO A 105 7.50 4.41 -13.00
C PRO A 105 7.19 2.95 -12.64
N GLY A 106 7.65 2.47 -11.47
CA GLY A 106 7.31 1.14 -10.98
C GLY A 106 5.80 0.98 -10.80
N ALA A 107 5.12 1.93 -10.17
CA ALA A 107 3.68 1.87 -9.97
C ALA A 107 2.90 1.88 -11.29
N LEU A 108 3.37 2.60 -12.32
CA LEU A 108 2.78 2.53 -13.66
C LEU A 108 2.85 1.12 -14.22
N LEU A 109 4.04 0.49 -14.16
CA LEU A 109 4.21 -0.89 -14.59
C LEU A 109 3.33 -1.85 -13.78
N GLY A 110 3.28 -1.68 -12.45
CA GLY A 110 2.43 -2.47 -11.55
C GLY A 110 0.94 -2.40 -11.92
N SER A 111 0.45 -1.21 -12.29
CA SER A 111 -0.94 -1.01 -12.75
C SER A 111 -1.23 -1.75 -14.06
N LEU A 112 -0.29 -1.75 -15.01
CA LEU A 112 -0.41 -2.49 -16.27
C LEU A 112 -0.40 -4.01 -16.03
N LEU A 113 0.46 -4.48 -15.12
CA LEU A 113 0.52 -5.89 -14.72
C LEU A 113 -0.77 -6.33 -14.01
N ALA A 114 -1.36 -5.48 -13.19
CA ALA A 114 -2.61 -5.76 -12.48
C ALA A 114 -3.79 -6.02 -13.41
N ALA A 115 -3.77 -5.49 -14.63
CA ALA A 115 -4.80 -5.75 -15.63
C ALA A 115 -4.72 -7.17 -16.24
N ARG A 116 -3.56 -7.84 -16.17
CA ARG A 116 -3.31 -9.11 -16.91
C ARG A 116 -2.92 -10.28 -16.00
N LEU A 117 -2.10 -10.06 -14.97
CA LEU A 117 -1.56 -11.15 -14.16
C LEU A 117 -2.62 -11.90 -13.35
N PRO A 118 -3.56 -11.23 -12.64
CA PRO A 118 -4.57 -11.94 -11.84
C PRO A 118 -5.49 -12.85 -12.67
N SER A 119 -5.84 -12.44 -13.90
CA SER A 119 -6.65 -13.26 -14.81
C SER A 119 -5.88 -14.48 -15.34
N ARG A 120 -4.55 -14.38 -15.46
CA ARG A 120 -3.69 -15.47 -15.98
C ARG A 120 -3.29 -16.48 -14.91
N PHE A 121 -2.85 -15.99 -13.73
CA PHE A 121 -2.24 -16.80 -12.68
C PHE A 121 -3.12 -17.00 -11.44
N GLY A 122 -4.26 -16.29 -11.35
CA GLY A 122 -5.14 -16.26 -10.21
C GLY A 122 -4.81 -15.11 -9.24
N HIS A 123 -5.85 -14.59 -8.60
CA HIS A 123 -5.74 -13.41 -7.72
C HIS A 123 -4.91 -13.71 -6.46
N GLY A 124 -5.08 -14.90 -5.88
CA GLY A 124 -4.36 -15.29 -4.66
C GLY A 124 -2.85 -15.46 -4.89
N ALA A 125 -2.46 -16.19 -5.94
CA ALA A 125 -1.05 -16.41 -6.27
C ALA A 125 -0.35 -15.08 -6.58
N VAL A 126 -1.00 -14.19 -7.36
CA VAL A 126 -0.45 -12.87 -7.69
C VAL A 126 -0.32 -11.99 -6.45
N LEU A 127 -1.32 -11.99 -5.55
CA LEU A 127 -1.27 -11.21 -4.30
C LEU A 127 -0.09 -11.63 -3.42
N VAL A 128 0.03 -12.93 -3.15
CA VAL A 128 1.08 -13.43 -2.25
C VAL A 128 2.47 -13.23 -2.85
N SER A 129 2.67 -13.59 -4.13
CA SER A 129 3.98 -13.45 -4.77
C SER A 129 4.38 -11.99 -4.95
N ALA A 130 3.46 -11.11 -5.35
CA ALA A 130 3.74 -9.69 -5.50
C ALA A 130 4.04 -9.04 -4.15
N ALA A 131 3.28 -9.34 -3.10
CA ALA A 131 3.58 -8.84 -1.77
C ALA A 131 4.95 -9.33 -1.27
N ALA A 132 5.27 -10.62 -1.44
CA ALA A 132 6.55 -11.17 -1.02
C ALA A 132 7.74 -10.55 -1.78
N LEU A 133 7.61 -10.32 -3.08
CA LEU A 133 8.66 -9.70 -3.90
C LEU A 133 8.79 -8.20 -3.59
N GLY A 134 7.67 -7.49 -3.50
CA GLY A 134 7.67 -6.05 -3.21
C GLY A 134 8.20 -5.73 -1.81
N ASP A 135 7.74 -6.45 -0.79
CA ASP A 135 8.18 -6.25 0.58
C ASP A 135 9.59 -6.79 0.81
N GLY A 136 9.90 -7.94 0.22
CA GLY A 136 11.19 -8.62 0.37
C GLY A 136 12.37 -7.87 -0.26
N VAL A 137 12.15 -7.03 -1.27
CA VAL A 137 13.23 -6.28 -1.92
C VAL A 137 13.98 -5.35 -0.96
N PHE A 138 13.32 -4.87 0.11
CA PHE A 138 13.97 -4.04 1.13
C PHE A 138 15.05 -4.78 1.93
N LEU A 139 15.03 -6.12 1.96
CA LEU A 139 16.08 -6.91 2.59
C LEU A 139 17.46 -6.77 1.90
N CYS A 140 17.47 -6.31 0.64
CA CYS A 140 18.73 -6.05 -0.07
C CYS A 140 19.38 -4.72 0.34
N VAL A 141 18.61 -3.77 0.92
CA VAL A 141 19.10 -2.43 1.23
C VAL A 141 20.22 -2.42 2.29
N PRO A 142 20.14 -3.20 3.39
CA PRO A 142 21.20 -3.24 4.40
C PRO A 142 22.56 -3.75 3.88
N ALA A 143 22.57 -4.46 2.75
CA ALA A 143 23.81 -4.93 2.13
C ALA A 143 24.58 -3.83 1.37
N LEU A 144 23.95 -2.67 1.13
CA LEU A 144 24.59 -1.55 0.45
C LEU A 144 25.58 -0.84 1.37
N HIS A 145 26.77 -0.49 0.83
CA HIS A 145 27.85 0.14 1.58
C HIS A 145 28.35 1.39 0.84
N GLY A 146 28.37 2.51 1.55
CA GLY A 146 29.00 3.76 1.10
C GLY A 146 28.50 4.30 -0.22
N ARG A 147 29.23 5.27 -0.78
CA ARG A 147 28.95 5.89 -2.10
C ARG A 147 29.63 5.11 -3.21
N SER A 148 29.25 3.86 -3.43
CA SER A 148 29.74 3.10 -4.59
C SER A 148 28.92 3.43 -5.85
N ALA A 149 29.49 3.19 -7.03
CA ALA A 149 28.79 3.36 -8.30
C ALA A 149 27.51 2.51 -8.40
N VAL A 150 27.41 1.46 -7.60
CA VAL A 150 26.28 0.51 -7.57
C VAL A 150 25.17 0.96 -6.63
N THR A 151 25.47 1.80 -5.61
CA THR A 151 24.52 2.14 -4.55
C THR A 151 23.27 2.85 -5.07
N VAL A 152 23.43 3.89 -5.89
CA VAL A 152 22.28 4.64 -6.44
C VAL A 152 21.45 3.79 -7.41
N PRO A 153 22.05 3.08 -8.40
CA PRO A 153 21.31 2.16 -9.26
C PRO A 153 20.56 1.06 -8.48
N ALA A 154 21.17 0.51 -7.44
CA ALA A 154 20.52 -0.50 -6.60
C ALA A 154 19.30 0.06 -5.86
N LEU A 155 19.40 1.28 -5.30
CA LEU A 155 18.27 1.94 -4.65
C LEU A 155 17.16 2.28 -5.64
N LEU A 156 17.49 2.72 -6.86
CA LEU A 156 16.51 2.91 -7.93
C LEU A 156 15.78 1.60 -8.24
N ALA A 157 16.52 0.50 -8.39
CA ALA A 157 15.95 -0.82 -8.64
C ALA A 157 15.05 -1.29 -7.49
N VAL A 158 15.48 -1.15 -6.23
CA VAL A 158 14.67 -1.50 -5.05
C VAL A 158 13.36 -0.72 -5.03
N ASN A 159 13.42 0.60 -5.19
CA ASN A 159 12.20 1.43 -5.17
C ASN A 159 11.29 1.18 -6.38
N PHE A 160 11.87 0.91 -7.55
CA PHE A 160 11.12 0.53 -8.75
C PHE A 160 10.38 -0.80 -8.56
N VAL A 161 11.06 -1.81 -8.05
CA VAL A 161 10.48 -3.14 -7.76
C VAL A 161 9.39 -3.02 -6.71
N PHE A 162 9.66 -2.31 -5.61
CA PHE A 162 8.67 -2.04 -4.58
C PHE A 162 7.42 -1.32 -5.14
N GLY A 163 7.62 -0.28 -5.95
CA GLY A 163 6.53 0.46 -6.60
C GLY A 163 5.70 -0.44 -7.53
N THR A 164 6.37 -1.31 -8.29
CA THR A 164 5.71 -2.23 -9.24
C THR A 164 4.82 -3.23 -8.50
N PHE A 165 5.40 -3.97 -7.58
CA PHE A 165 4.68 -5.03 -6.89
C PHE A 165 3.71 -4.48 -5.83
N GLY A 166 4.05 -3.39 -5.15
CA GLY A 166 3.14 -2.71 -4.22
C GLY A 166 1.88 -2.19 -4.91
N GLN A 167 2.00 -1.60 -6.10
CA GLN A 167 0.84 -1.17 -6.88
C GLN A 167 0.02 -2.35 -7.41
N LEU A 168 0.68 -3.42 -7.85
CA LEU A 168 0.01 -4.66 -8.26
C LEU A 168 -0.84 -5.24 -7.12
N VAL A 169 -0.30 -5.31 -5.90
CA VAL A 169 -1.03 -5.72 -4.69
C VAL A 169 -2.20 -4.79 -4.41
N ASN A 170 -1.95 -3.47 -4.42
CA ASN A 170 -2.97 -2.46 -4.12
C ASN A 170 -4.19 -2.58 -5.04
N VAL A 171 -4.00 -2.66 -6.36
CA VAL A 171 -5.07 -2.81 -7.34
C VAL A 171 -5.81 -4.14 -7.17
N THR A 172 -5.06 -5.24 -6.96
CA THR A 172 -5.67 -6.57 -6.79
C THR A 172 -6.46 -6.69 -5.49
N VAL A 173 -5.96 -6.15 -4.38
CA VAL A 173 -6.69 -6.07 -3.09
C VAL A 173 -7.96 -5.24 -3.25
N MET A 174 -7.89 -4.11 -3.98
CA MET A 174 -9.08 -3.28 -4.22
C MET A 174 -10.15 -4.03 -5.01
N ALA A 175 -9.76 -4.80 -6.03
CA ALA A 175 -10.67 -5.64 -6.79
C ALA A 175 -11.34 -6.72 -5.90
N VAL A 176 -10.58 -7.42 -5.07
CA VAL A 176 -11.12 -8.40 -4.11
C VAL A 176 -12.11 -7.76 -3.14
N ARG A 177 -11.78 -6.59 -2.60
CA ARG A 177 -12.68 -5.87 -1.68
C ARG A 177 -14.00 -5.47 -2.34
N GLN A 178 -13.95 -4.99 -3.57
CA GLN A 178 -15.13 -4.56 -4.32
C GLN A 178 -16.06 -5.73 -4.66
N THR A 179 -15.52 -6.92 -4.90
CA THR A 179 -16.34 -8.09 -5.19
C THR A 179 -16.97 -8.74 -3.95
N VAL A 180 -16.30 -8.69 -2.81
CA VAL A 180 -16.80 -9.31 -1.56
C VAL A 180 -17.77 -8.39 -0.82
N ALA A 181 -17.52 -7.06 -0.81
CA ALA A 181 -18.34 -6.10 -0.09
C ALA A 181 -19.55 -5.64 -0.93
N PRO A 182 -20.80 -5.75 -0.43
CA PRO A 182 -21.97 -5.16 -1.08
C PRO A 182 -21.79 -3.65 -1.25
N ASP A 183 -22.36 -3.07 -2.33
CA ASP A 183 -22.18 -1.65 -2.68
C ASP A 183 -22.46 -0.69 -1.53
N ARG A 184 -23.51 -0.94 -0.76
CA ARG A 184 -23.89 -0.14 0.44
C ARG A 184 -22.86 -0.20 1.57
N MET A 185 -21.97 -1.21 1.60
CA MET A 185 -20.97 -1.42 2.65
C MET A 185 -19.54 -1.10 2.20
N GLN A 186 -19.29 -0.93 0.90
CA GLN A 186 -17.94 -0.72 0.35
C GLN A 186 -17.19 0.43 1.04
N GLY A 187 -17.85 1.58 1.21
CA GLY A 187 -17.25 2.72 1.90
C GLY A 187 -16.89 2.45 3.37
N ARG A 188 -17.74 1.68 4.10
CA ARG A 188 -17.48 1.32 5.51
C ARG A 188 -16.35 0.32 5.63
N VAL A 189 -16.33 -0.70 4.78
CA VAL A 189 -15.25 -1.70 4.70
C VAL A 189 -13.93 -1.01 4.36
N ALA A 190 -13.93 -0.13 3.35
CA ALA A 190 -12.75 0.65 2.98
C ALA A 190 -12.23 1.50 4.14
N ALA A 191 -13.13 2.23 4.81
CA ALA A 191 -12.78 3.06 5.96
C ALA A 191 -12.20 2.21 7.11
N THR A 192 -12.79 1.06 7.41
CA THR A 192 -12.33 0.16 8.48
C THR A 192 -10.92 -0.37 8.19
N ILE A 193 -10.67 -0.86 6.97
CA ILE A 193 -9.36 -1.41 6.59
C ILE A 193 -8.30 -0.30 6.55
N ASN A 194 -8.63 0.87 6.00
CA ASN A 194 -7.72 2.01 5.98
C ASN A 194 -7.41 2.51 7.40
N PHE A 195 -8.41 2.59 8.29
CA PHE A 195 -8.21 2.99 9.67
C PHE A 195 -7.32 1.99 10.42
N ALA A 196 -7.56 0.69 10.25
CA ALA A 196 -6.71 -0.34 10.85
C ALA A 196 -5.26 -0.24 10.35
N GLY A 197 -5.06 -0.04 9.04
CA GLY A 197 -3.73 0.14 8.45
C GLY A 197 -3.05 1.42 8.94
N MET A 198 -3.66 2.57 8.69
CA MET A 198 -3.07 3.87 9.04
C MET A 198 -2.91 4.08 10.55
N GLY A 199 -3.80 3.48 11.36
CA GLY A 199 -3.72 3.56 12.82
C GLY A 199 -2.51 2.86 13.40
N THR A 200 -1.94 1.86 12.72
CA THR A 200 -0.72 1.17 13.16
C THR A 200 0.57 1.88 12.72
N ALA A 201 0.52 2.75 11.72
CA ALA A 201 1.70 3.43 11.17
C ALA A 201 2.50 4.26 12.20
N PRO A 202 1.87 5.07 13.09
CA PRO A 202 2.63 5.79 14.13
C PRO A 202 3.39 4.85 15.06
N LEU A 203 2.79 3.72 15.44
CA LEU A 203 3.44 2.72 16.29
C LEU A 203 4.62 2.07 15.56
N GLY A 204 4.47 1.79 14.26
CA GLY A 204 5.56 1.31 13.42
C GLY A 204 6.72 2.30 13.33
N SER A 205 6.43 3.59 13.10
CA SER A 205 7.46 4.63 13.07
C SER A 205 8.20 4.77 14.40
N LEU A 206 7.49 4.68 15.53
CA LEU A 206 8.10 4.69 16.87
C LEU A 206 9.02 3.47 17.06
N LEU A 207 8.56 2.28 16.68
CA LEU A 207 9.38 1.07 16.71
C LEU A 207 10.64 1.23 15.86
N GLY A 208 10.51 1.71 14.62
CA GLY A 208 11.65 1.93 13.73
C GLY A 208 12.66 2.91 14.30
N GLY A 209 12.19 4.03 14.86
CA GLY A 209 13.06 5.02 15.52
C GLY A 209 13.76 4.47 16.76
N PHE A 210 13.06 3.73 17.61
CA PHE A 210 13.61 3.06 18.78
C PHE A 210 14.69 2.04 18.40
N LEU A 211 14.38 1.14 17.48
CA LEU A 211 15.34 0.14 17.02
C LEU A 211 16.58 0.78 16.39
N ALA A 212 16.42 1.87 15.63
CA ALA A 212 17.53 2.57 15.02
C ALA A 212 18.46 3.22 16.08
N GLY A 213 17.91 3.65 17.22
CA GLY A 213 18.67 4.16 18.35
C GLY A 213 19.47 3.08 19.07
N GLU A 214 18.86 1.91 19.30
CA GLU A 214 19.46 0.84 20.10
C GLU A 214 20.39 -0.09 19.28
N TRP A 215 19.98 -0.50 18.09
CA TRP A 215 20.67 -1.52 17.30
C TRP A 215 21.36 -0.97 16.05
N GLY A 216 21.30 0.34 15.87
CA GLY A 216 21.81 1.01 14.67
C GLY A 216 20.88 0.83 13.46
N THR A 217 21.07 1.69 12.47
CA THR A 217 20.19 1.79 11.30
C THR A 217 20.17 0.53 10.44
N ARG A 218 21.31 -0.11 10.26
CA ARG A 218 21.48 -1.30 9.37
C ARG A 218 20.73 -2.52 9.91
N THR A 219 20.94 -2.86 11.18
CA THR A 219 20.27 -4.00 11.83
C THR A 219 18.76 -3.74 11.93
N SER A 220 18.37 -2.52 12.28
CA SER A 220 16.96 -2.14 12.38
C SER A 220 16.26 -2.19 11.04
N LEU A 221 16.92 -1.79 9.95
CA LEU A 221 16.39 -1.90 8.61
C LEU A 221 16.18 -3.37 8.19
N LEU A 222 17.14 -4.25 8.53
CA LEU A 222 17.00 -5.68 8.27
C LEU A 222 15.81 -6.29 9.02
N VAL A 223 15.70 -5.99 10.32
CA VAL A 223 14.64 -6.53 11.19
C VAL A 223 13.27 -6.02 10.75
N THR A 224 13.15 -4.72 10.48
CA THR A 224 11.87 -4.13 10.06
C THR A 224 11.47 -4.57 8.65
N ALA A 225 12.43 -4.72 7.71
CA ALA A 225 12.18 -5.28 6.38
C ALA A 225 11.77 -6.77 6.44
N ALA A 226 12.40 -7.56 7.31
CA ALA A 226 11.95 -8.93 7.59
C ALA A 226 10.53 -8.96 8.16
N GLY A 227 10.20 -8.01 9.04
CA GLY A 227 8.85 -7.84 9.57
C GLY A 227 7.78 -7.54 8.50
N MET A 228 8.13 -6.82 7.41
CA MET A 228 7.20 -6.60 6.29
C MET A 228 6.71 -7.91 5.68
N LEU A 229 7.53 -8.96 5.68
CA LEU A 229 7.13 -10.28 5.16
C LEU A 229 6.01 -10.94 5.96
N LEU A 230 5.65 -10.39 7.13
CA LEU A 230 4.47 -10.86 7.87
C LEU A 230 3.18 -10.63 7.07
N SER A 231 3.10 -9.55 6.28
CA SER A 231 1.94 -9.28 5.42
C SER A 231 1.70 -10.39 4.38
N PRO A 232 2.65 -10.72 3.49
CA PRO A 232 2.48 -11.83 2.56
C PRO A 232 2.36 -13.20 3.26
N ALA A 233 2.97 -13.40 4.43
CA ALA A 233 2.81 -14.61 5.21
C ALA A 233 1.36 -14.79 5.70
N VAL A 234 0.74 -13.73 6.23
CA VAL A 234 -0.69 -13.75 6.62
C VAL A 234 -1.58 -14.04 5.41
N MET A 235 -1.27 -13.44 4.23
CA MET A 235 -2.00 -13.72 3.00
C MET A 235 -1.84 -15.18 2.56
N ALA A 236 -0.62 -15.72 2.60
CA ALA A 236 -0.29 -17.08 2.17
C ALA A 236 -0.97 -18.16 3.01
N LEU A 237 -1.07 -17.93 4.32
CA LEU A 237 -1.68 -18.86 5.30
C LEU A 237 -3.22 -18.78 5.33
N SER A 238 -3.81 -17.88 4.55
CA SER A 238 -5.26 -17.64 4.55
C SER A 238 -5.93 -18.17 3.28
N PRO A 239 -7.28 -18.26 3.28
CA PRO A 239 -8.04 -18.59 2.07
C PRO A 239 -7.80 -17.64 0.90
N LEU A 240 -7.26 -16.44 1.15
CA LEU A 240 -6.92 -15.45 0.14
C LEU A 240 -5.93 -16.02 -0.89
N ALA A 241 -4.95 -16.83 -0.45
CA ALA A 241 -3.97 -17.48 -1.34
C ALA A 241 -4.62 -18.43 -2.36
N ARG A 242 -5.81 -18.96 -2.05
CA ARG A 242 -6.55 -19.92 -2.89
C ARG A 242 -7.51 -19.26 -3.87
N LEU A 243 -7.56 -17.93 -3.92
CA LEU A 243 -8.38 -17.23 -4.90
C LEU A 243 -7.91 -17.54 -6.32
N GLY A 244 -8.82 -18.12 -7.10
CA GLY A 244 -8.58 -18.48 -8.50
C GLY A 244 -8.57 -17.28 -9.43
N ARG A 245 -8.77 -17.56 -10.72
CA ARG A 245 -8.85 -16.55 -11.78
C ARG A 245 -10.16 -15.75 -11.76
N THR A 246 -11.23 -16.36 -11.28
CA THR A 246 -12.53 -15.72 -11.08
C THR A 246 -12.69 -15.38 -9.60
N LEU A 247 -13.07 -14.13 -9.31
CA LEU A 247 -13.38 -13.70 -7.95
C LEU A 247 -14.78 -14.22 -7.56
N PRO A 248 -14.99 -14.65 -6.29
CA PRO A 248 -16.31 -15.00 -5.81
C PRO A 248 -17.23 -13.78 -5.91
N GLY A 249 -18.43 -13.98 -6.46
CA GLY A 249 -19.45 -12.93 -6.47
C GLY A 249 -19.88 -12.52 -5.06
N PRO A 250 -20.61 -11.40 -4.90
CA PRO A 250 -21.11 -10.94 -3.61
C PRO A 250 -21.83 -12.10 -2.89
N SER A 251 -21.47 -12.32 -1.63
CA SER A 251 -22.10 -13.34 -0.78
C SER A 251 -23.62 -13.06 -0.68
N GLY A 252 -24.41 -13.76 -1.49
CA GLY A 252 -25.86 -13.58 -1.58
C GLY A 252 -26.48 -13.80 -2.97
N SER A 253 -25.69 -13.95 -4.04
CA SER A 253 -26.21 -14.35 -5.34
C SER A 253 -26.42 -15.86 -5.38
N PRO A 254 -27.64 -16.38 -5.64
CA PRO A 254 -27.82 -17.81 -5.90
C PRO A 254 -27.02 -18.17 -7.15
N VAL A 255 -26.25 -19.26 -7.07
CA VAL A 255 -25.56 -19.85 -8.22
C VAL A 255 -26.63 -20.17 -9.26
N PRO A 256 -26.52 -19.67 -10.52
CA PRO A 256 -27.41 -20.14 -11.58
C PRO A 256 -27.18 -21.64 -11.75
N SER A 257 -28.16 -22.43 -11.42
CA SER A 257 -28.21 -23.85 -11.78
C SER A 257 -28.14 -23.97 -13.31
N ALA A 258 -27.06 -24.60 -13.78
CA ALA A 258 -26.90 -25.01 -15.16
C ALA A 258 -27.86 -26.14 -15.50
#